data_5f533059c54fc2b05a025f0920485f90
#
_entry.id   5f533059c54fc2b05a025f0920485f90
#
_cell.length_a   1.000
_cell.length_b   1.000
_cell.length_c   1.000
_cell.angle_alpha   90.00
_cell.angle_beta   90.00
_cell.angle_gamma   90.00
#
_symmetry.space_group_name_H-M   'P 1'
#
loop_
_entity.id
_entity.type
_entity.pdbx_description
1 polymer ?
#
loop_
_entity_poly.entity_id
_entity_poly.type
_entity_poly.pdbx_seq_one_letter_code
_entity_poly.pdbx_strand_id
1 'polypeptide(L)'
;MDTFEILSQLCSAAGVSGAEGSAAEAAAKLLEKYGEVTLDNALGSVICKVGSWEDGKPVMLLDAHIDEIGMIVTYITEDGFLKISGCGGLDTRLLLAQQVTVYGKEKLTGIVTSTPPHLEKDSSVAPDLDSVFIDIGFTSRENAAKYVSLGDRVLIENKAEKLAGSRVTSKAIDDRSGCTAILKTLELLNGQQTAYNIAVCFSTQEEVGERGAKTAAYDISADYAIVVDVSFAKTHYESEEECGIMGKGAMIGIAPSLSREMSDSFISLAEEKGIPYQLEVMSGKTGTNADAIGVSGSGTKAVTISIPEKHMHTPVEIVDINDIDNTALLIAEYLKRV
;
A
#
# COMPACT_ATOMS: atom_id res chain seq x y z
N MET A 1 14.65 -14.55 1.37
CA MET A 1 13.29 -15.07 1.05
C MET A 1 12.96 -14.77 -0.40
N ASP A 2 12.15 -15.62 -1.05
CA ASP A 2 11.60 -15.32 -2.39
C ASP A 2 10.67 -14.09 -2.34
N THR A 3 10.68 -13.27 -3.36
CA THR A 3 9.87 -12.03 -3.44
C THR A 3 8.38 -12.33 -3.30
N PHE A 4 7.90 -13.41 -3.93
CA PHE A 4 6.52 -13.86 -3.77
C PHE A 4 6.18 -14.26 -2.32
N GLU A 5 7.11 -14.90 -1.61
CA GLU A 5 6.89 -15.29 -0.20
C GLU A 5 6.74 -14.07 0.71
N ILE A 6 7.58 -13.03 0.52
CA ILE A 6 7.49 -11.78 1.27
C ILE A 6 6.15 -11.10 0.98
N LEU A 7 5.82 -10.91 -0.30
CA LEU A 7 4.57 -10.29 -0.73
C LEU A 7 3.35 -11.03 -0.18
N SER A 8 3.33 -12.37 -0.34
CA SER A 8 2.24 -13.21 0.17
C SER A 8 2.06 -13.12 1.69
N GLN A 9 3.17 -13.05 2.44
CA GLN A 9 3.11 -12.88 3.89
C GLN A 9 2.51 -11.53 4.27
N LEU A 10 2.94 -10.44 3.63
CA LEU A 10 2.40 -9.11 3.86
C LEU A 10 0.93 -9.00 3.45
N CYS A 11 0.58 -9.45 2.23
CA CYS A 11 -0.79 -9.37 1.72
C CYS A 11 -1.79 -10.23 2.51
N SER A 12 -1.35 -11.27 3.20
CA SER A 12 -2.23 -12.10 4.05
C SER A 12 -2.61 -11.46 5.39
N ALA A 13 -1.89 -10.44 5.82
CA ALA A 13 -2.19 -9.74 7.07
C ALA A 13 -3.26 -8.67 6.83
N ALA A 14 -4.26 -8.61 7.71
CA ALA A 14 -5.29 -7.58 7.65
C ALA A 14 -4.74 -6.22 8.10
N GLY A 15 -5.07 -5.17 7.36
CA GLY A 15 -4.53 -3.84 7.62
C GLY A 15 -5.37 -2.71 7.04
N VAL A 16 -6.70 -2.75 7.16
CA VAL A 16 -7.54 -1.63 6.72
C VAL A 16 -7.13 -0.35 7.43
N SER A 17 -7.06 0.76 6.69
CA SER A 17 -6.68 2.09 7.22
C SER A 17 -7.29 2.40 8.59
N GLY A 18 -6.44 2.74 9.56
CA GLY A 18 -6.77 2.98 10.96
C GLY A 18 -6.99 1.71 11.80
N ALA A 19 -6.64 0.51 11.26
CA ALA A 19 -6.63 -0.77 11.97
C ALA A 19 -5.51 -1.69 11.45
N GLU A 20 -4.33 -1.15 11.21
CA GLU A 20 -3.20 -1.79 10.53
C GLU A 20 -2.40 -2.75 11.43
N GLY A 21 -2.77 -2.91 12.70
CA GLY A 21 -1.95 -3.61 13.70
C GLY A 21 -1.40 -4.97 13.26
N SER A 22 -2.21 -5.82 12.59
CA SER A 22 -1.74 -7.13 12.11
C SER A 22 -0.74 -7.01 10.96
N ALA A 23 -0.95 -6.06 10.05
CA ALA A 23 -0.04 -5.80 8.94
C ALA A 23 1.28 -5.18 9.45
N ALA A 24 1.19 -4.23 10.38
CA ALA A 24 2.34 -3.61 11.02
C ALA A 24 3.19 -4.65 11.78
N GLU A 25 2.56 -5.57 12.51
CA GLU A 25 3.27 -6.66 13.20
C GLU A 25 3.99 -7.59 12.22
N ALA A 26 3.34 -7.96 11.11
CA ALA A 26 3.95 -8.79 10.08
C ALA A 26 5.16 -8.10 9.44
N ALA A 27 5.04 -6.81 9.14
CA ALA A 27 6.10 -6.00 8.56
C ALA A 27 7.27 -5.78 9.53
N ALA A 28 6.98 -5.48 10.79
CA ALA A 28 7.98 -5.31 11.84
C ALA A 28 8.89 -6.54 11.98
N LYS A 29 8.31 -7.74 12.00
CA LYS A 29 9.06 -9.01 12.05
C LYS A 29 10.02 -9.20 10.88
N LEU A 30 9.66 -8.73 9.69
CA LEU A 30 10.52 -8.81 8.51
C LEU A 30 11.66 -7.80 8.55
N LEU A 31 11.47 -6.67 9.24
CA LEU A 31 12.46 -5.61 9.39
C LEU A 31 13.47 -5.85 10.54
N GLU A 32 13.11 -6.62 11.58
CA GLU A 32 13.94 -6.83 12.79
C GLU A 32 15.39 -7.25 12.50
N LYS A 33 15.62 -7.99 11.42
CA LYS A 33 16.97 -8.44 11.05
C LYS A 33 17.86 -7.34 10.45
N TYR A 34 17.29 -6.18 10.11
CA TYR A 34 18.01 -5.08 9.46
C TYR A 34 18.36 -3.93 10.39
N GLY A 35 17.67 -3.78 11.52
CA GLY A 35 17.91 -2.67 12.43
C GLY A 35 16.94 -2.59 13.60
N GLU A 36 16.94 -1.44 14.26
CA GLU A 36 16.04 -1.14 15.37
C GLU A 36 14.65 -0.81 14.83
N VAL A 37 13.66 -1.62 15.19
CA VAL A 37 12.26 -1.46 14.78
C VAL A 37 11.45 -0.84 15.90
N THR A 38 10.72 0.21 15.61
CA THR A 38 9.76 0.88 16.49
C THR A 38 8.43 1.08 15.80
N LEU A 39 7.36 1.20 16.58
CA LEU A 39 6.07 1.66 16.09
C LEU A 39 5.92 3.15 16.43
N ASP A 40 5.48 3.96 15.47
CA ASP A 40 5.07 5.33 15.72
C ASP A 40 3.94 5.33 16.76
N ASN A 41 4.15 6.07 17.84
CA ASN A 41 3.22 6.10 18.96
C ASN A 41 1.86 6.74 18.64
N ALA A 42 1.78 7.56 17.59
CA ALA A 42 0.56 8.29 17.23
C ALA A 42 -0.33 7.51 16.26
N LEU A 43 0.24 6.98 15.18
CA LEU A 43 -0.52 6.39 14.08
C LEU A 43 -0.18 4.91 13.84
N GLY A 44 0.90 4.39 14.44
CA GLY A 44 1.27 2.98 14.37
C GLY A 44 2.08 2.59 13.13
N SER A 45 2.66 3.55 12.41
CA SER A 45 3.61 3.28 11.33
C SER A 45 4.82 2.50 11.85
N VAL A 46 5.30 1.55 11.05
CA VAL A 46 6.49 0.76 11.39
C VAL A 46 7.74 1.49 10.93
N ILE A 47 8.60 1.87 11.86
CA ILE A 47 9.84 2.58 11.56
C ILE A 47 11.02 1.67 11.89
N CYS A 48 11.96 1.52 10.95
CA CYS A 48 13.21 0.79 11.16
C CYS A 48 14.40 1.68 10.87
N LYS A 49 15.27 1.88 11.88
CA LYS A 49 16.60 2.48 11.69
C LYS A 49 17.56 1.39 11.26
N VAL A 50 17.99 1.41 10.01
CA VAL A 50 18.80 0.35 9.42
C VAL A 50 20.27 0.48 9.87
N GLY A 51 20.80 -0.61 10.44
CA GLY A 51 22.18 -0.67 10.87
C GLY A 51 22.56 0.35 11.95
N SER A 52 23.81 0.77 11.93
CA SER A 52 24.32 1.80 12.84
C SER A 52 24.36 3.16 12.13
N TRP A 53 23.72 4.14 12.70
CA TRP A 53 23.73 5.51 12.18
C TRP A 53 25.00 6.23 12.54
N GLU A 54 25.49 7.09 11.66
CA GLU A 54 26.68 7.91 11.81
C GLU A 54 26.30 9.38 11.92
N ASP A 55 26.86 10.08 12.89
CA ASP A 55 26.63 11.51 13.07
C ASP A 55 27.07 12.32 11.83
N GLY A 56 26.21 13.23 11.38
CA GLY A 56 26.48 14.09 10.24
C GLY A 56 26.22 13.49 8.87
N LYS A 57 25.86 12.20 8.78
CA LYS A 57 25.35 11.64 7.51
C LYS A 57 23.91 12.07 7.28
N PRO A 58 23.55 12.45 6.04
CA PRO A 58 22.15 12.73 5.70
C PRO A 58 21.26 11.50 5.89
N VAL A 59 20.00 11.74 6.20
CA VAL A 59 19.01 10.70 6.43
C VAL A 59 18.20 10.47 5.15
N MET A 60 18.20 9.23 4.68
CA MET A 60 17.35 8.74 3.60
C MET A 60 16.19 7.94 4.17
N LEU A 61 14.98 8.40 3.93
CA LEU A 61 13.74 7.68 4.24
C LEU A 61 13.34 6.82 3.03
N LEU A 62 13.15 5.53 3.26
CA LEU A 62 12.49 4.62 2.33
C LEU A 62 11.06 4.40 2.84
N ASP A 63 10.08 4.88 2.12
CA ASP A 63 8.67 4.80 2.52
C ASP A 63 7.85 3.97 1.54
N ALA A 64 6.91 3.19 2.07
CA ALA A 64 5.85 2.47 1.38
C ALA A 64 4.68 2.30 2.36
N HIS A 65 3.43 2.35 1.91
CA HIS A 65 2.35 2.21 2.88
C HIS A 65 1.97 0.75 3.16
N ILE A 66 1.52 0.51 4.40
CA ILE A 66 1.16 -0.83 4.87
C ILE A 66 -0.35 -1.02 5.00
N ASP A 67 -1.11 0.07 5.02
CA ASP A 67 -2.56 -0.01 5.03
C ASP A 67 -3.12 -0.48 3.68
N GLU A 68 -4.37 -0.84 3.69
CA GLU A 68 -5.12 -1.28 2.51
C GLU A 68 -6.53 -0.70 2.57
N ILE A 69 -7.18 -0.57 1.43
CA ILE A 69 -8.58 -0.21 1.35
C ILE A 69 -9.46 -1.27 2.02
N GLY A 70 -10.61 -0.86 2.50
CA GLY A 70 -11.59 -1.75 3.10
C GLY A 70 -12.86 -1.02 3.50
N MET A 71 -13.55 -1.54 4.50
CA MET A 71 -14.82 -0.99 4.95
C MET A 71 -14.84 -0.85 6.48
N ILE A 72 -15.70 0.05 6.95
CA ILE A 72 -15.95 0.29 8.37
C ILE A 72 -17.44 0.15 8.65
N VAL A 73 -17.79 -0.53 9.75
CA VAL A 73 -19.20 -0.66 10.20
C VAL A 73 -19.68 0.67 10.74
N THR A 74 -20.74 1.22 10.14
CA THR A 74 -21.32 2.51 10.53
C THR A 74 -22.64 2.37 11.29
N TYR A 75 -23.35 1.25 11.12
CA TYR A 75 -24.63 1.02 11.78
C TYR A 75 -24.96 -0.49 11.82
N ILE A 76 -25.75 -0.90 12.80
CA ILE A 76 -26.33 -2.25 12.91
C ILE A 76 -27.85 -2.07 12.85
N THR A 77 -28.51 -2.70 11.87
CA THR A 77 -29.97 -2.62 11.70
C THR A 77 -30.72 -3.40 12.76
N GLU A 78 -32.02 -3.16 12.92
CA GLU A 78 -32.86 -3.91 13.87
C GLU A 78 -32.86 -5.41 13.59
N ASP A 79 -32.75 -5.80 12.30
CA ASP A 79 -32.71 -7.19 11.86
C ASP A 79 -31.29 -7.81 11.90
N GLY A 80 -30.28 -7.07 12.41
CA GLY A 80 -28.91 -7.57 12.60
C GLY A 80 -27.97 -7.44 11.41
N PHE A 81 -28.37 -6.78 10.31
CA PHE A 81 -27.47 -6.47 9.19
C PHE A 81 -26.53 -5.29 9.55
N LEU A 82 -25.35 -5.27 8.91
CA LEU A 82 -24.41 -4.17 9.10
C LEU A 82 -24.50 -3.21 7.90
N LYS A 83 -24.54 -1.90 8.19
CA LYS A 83 -24.23 -0.85 7.22
C LYS A 83 -22.76 -0.50 7.30
N ILE A 84 -22.18 -0.11 6.16
CA ILE A 84 -20.77 0.14 6.00
C ILE A 84 -20.49 1.47 5.32
N SER A 85 -19.25 1.95 5.46
CA SER A 85 -18.66 3.01 4.64
C SER A 85 -17.29 2.55 4.16
N GLY A 86 -16.77 3.15 3.08
CA GLY A 86 -15.43 2.86 2.59
C GLY A 86 -14.34 3.45 3.50
N CYS A 87 -13.23 2.74 3.60
CA CYS A 87 -11.93 3.23 4.04
C CYS A 87 -11.01 3.17 2.83
N GLY A 88 -10.62 4.32 2.26
CA GLY A 88 -9.95 4.40 0.97
C GLY A 88 -10.92 4.33 -0.22
N GLY A 89 -10.36 4.15 -1.40
CA GLY A 89 -11.10 4.12 -2.67
C GLY A 89 -11.82 2.81 -2.93
N LEU A 90 -13.12 2.74 -2.62
CA LEU A 90 -13.94 1.54 -2.75
C LEU A 90 -14.92 1.63 -3.92
N ASP A 91 -14.85 0.67 -4.84
CA ASP A 91 -15.81 0.52 -5.93
C ASP A 91 -16.98 -0.39 -5.51
N THR A 92 -18.19 0.18 -5.41
CA THR A 92 -19.40 -0.54 -4.98
C THR A 92 -19.81 -1.67 -5.94
N ARG A 93 -19.39 -1.61 -7.22
CA ARG A 93 -19.65 -2.66 -8.21
C ARG A 93 -18.99 -4.00 -7.84
N LEU A 94 -17.90 -3.94 -7.09
CA LEU A 94 -17.13 -5.12 -6.68
C LEU A 94 -17.65 -5.79 -5.42
N LEU A 95 -18.57 -5.14 -4.69
CA LEU A 95 -19.02 -5.59 -3.37
C LEU A 95 -20.06 -6.69 -3.41
N LEU A 96 -20.99 -6.64 -4.37
CA LEU A 96 -22.17 -7.50 -4.38
C LEU A 96 -21.80 -8.99 -4.44
N ALA A 97 -22.46 -9.78 -3.60
CA ALA A 97 -22.28 -11.21 -3.46
C ALA A 97 -20.87 -11.64 -2.99
N GLN A 98 -20.04 -10.68 -2.54
CA GLN A 98 -18.74 -11.01 -1.94
C GLN A 98 -18.91 -11.57 -0.53
N GLN A 99 -18.08 -12.56 -0.22
CA GLN A 99 -17.83 -12.98 1.14
C GLN A 99 -16.80 -12.05 1.77
N VAL A 100 -17.08 -11.60 2.98
CA VAL A 100 -16.22 -10.67 3.72
C VAL A 100 -15.90 -11.21 5.11
N THR A 101 -14.81 -10.73 5.68
CA THR A 101 -14.47 -10.92 7.09
C THR A 101 -14.76 -9.63 7.86
N VAL A 102 -15.60 -9.72 8.88
CA VAL A 102 -15.85 -8.64 9.84
C VAL A 102 -14.91 -8.83 11.04
N TYR A 103 -14.09 -7.85 11.31
CA TYR A 103 -13.10 -7.84 12.40
C TYR A 103 -13.70 -7.20 13.66
N GLY A 104 -14.67 -7.92 14.25
CA GLY A 104 -15.28 -7.54 15.53
C GLY A 104 -14.51 -8.12 16.72
N LYS A 105 -15.23 -8.43 17.81
CA LYS A 105 -14.63 -9.11 18.98
C LYS A 105 -14.03 -10.46 18.66
N GLU A 106 -14.58 -11.11 17.64
CA GLU A 106 -14.03 -12.25 16.94
C GLU A 106 -14.24 -12.07 15.43
N LYS A 107 -13.50 -12.80 14.61
CA LYS A 107 -13.69 -12.73 13.15
C LYS A 107 -14.98 -13.43 12.77
N LEU A 108 -15.84 -12.71 12.09
CA LEU A 108 -17.10 -13.23 11.56
C LEU A 108 -17.08 -13.23 10.04
N THR A 109 -17.63 -14.27 9.44
CA THR A 109 -17.92 -14.27 8.01
C THR A 109 -19.22 -13.51 7.76
N GLY A 110 -19.22 -12.63 6.77
CA GLY A 110 -20.41 -11.93 6.29
C GLY A 110 -20.56 -12.05 4.77
N ILE A 111 -21.77 -11.82 4.29
CA ILE A 111 -22.08 -11.76 2.86
C ILE A 111 -22.58 -10.37 2.53
N VAL A 112 -21.97 -9.76 1.52
CA VAL A 112 -22.42 -8.46 1.02
C VAL A 112 -23.69 -8.62 0.19
N THR A 113 -24.72 -7.90 0.53
CA THR A 113 -26.04 -7.95 -0.10
C THR A 113 -26.58 -6.54 -0.37
N SER A 114 -27.51 -6.44 -1.29
CA SER A 114 -28.29 -5.25 -1.59
C SER A 114 -29.71 -5.62 -1.97
N THR A 115 -30.51 -4.63 -2.38
CA THR A 115 -31.84 -4.89 -2.96
C THR A 115 -31.73 -5.90 -4.11
N PRO A 116 -32.53 -7.00 -4.10
CA PRO A 116 -32.50 -7.97 -5.20
C PRO A 116 -32.88 -7.34 -6.55
N PRO A 117 -32.27 -7.78 -7.68
CA PRO A 117 -32.48 -7.15 -9.00
C PRO A 117 -33.93 -7.03 -9.44
N HIS A 118 -34.80 -7.97 -9.03
CA HIS A 118 -36.24 -7.93 -9.38
C HIS A 118 -37.07 -6.91 -8.59
N LEU A 119 -36.48 -6.31 -7.54
CA LEU A 119 -37.06 -5.22 -6.75
C LEU A 119 -36.41 -3.86 -7.06
N GLU A 120 -35.28 -3.87 -7.78
CA GLU A 120 -34.58 -2.65 -8.23
C GLU A 120 -35.36 -1.97 -9.37
N LYS A 121 -35.40 -0.65 -9.35
CA LYS A 121 -36.00 0.15 -10.42
C LYS A 121 -35.10 0.24 -11.65
N ASP A 122 -33.80 0.24 -11.47
CA ASP A 122 -32.80 0.28 -12.52
C ASP A 122 -31.59 -0.56 -12.13
N SER A 123 -31.51 -1.77 -12.65
CA SER A 123 -30.42 -2.72 -12.41
C SER A 123 -29.16 -2.42 -13.24
N SER A 124 -29.15 -1.38 -14.07
CA SER A 124 -27.99 -0.98 -14.89
C SER A 124 -26.99 -0.12 -14.14
N VAL A 125 -27.37 0.41 -12.97
CA VAL A 125 -26.54 1.28 -12.13
C VAL A 125 -26.00 0.50 -10.93
N ALA A 126 -24.73 0.72 -10.57
CA ALA A 126 -24.17 0.17 -9.34
C ALA A 126 -24.96 0.69 -8.12
N PRO A 127 -25.23 -0.15 -7.10
CA PRO A 127 -25.93 0.31 -5.93
C PRO A 127 -25.10 1.38 -5.17
N ASP A 128 -25.79 2.37 -4.66
CA ASP A 128 -25.18 3.29 -3.69
C ASP A 128 -24.76 2.52 -2.43
N LEU A 129 -23.65 2.92 -1.82
CA LEU A 129 -23.13 2.25 -0.62
C LEU A 129 -24.16 2.21 0.52
N ASP A 130 -25.04 3.21 0.61
CA ASP A 130 -26.13 3.26 1.59
C ASP A 130 -27.18 2.14 1.42
N SER A 131 -27.27 1.55 0.22
CA SER A 131 -28.15 0.42 -0.10
C SER A 131 -27.48 -0.94 0.02
N VAL A 132 -26.17 -0.96 0.35
CA VAL A 132 -25.37 -2.18 0.55
C VAL A 132 -25.35 -2.53 2.04
N PHE A 133 -25.55 -3.81 2.34
CA PHE A 133 -25.55 -4.36 3.69
C PHE A 133 -24.66 -5.59 3.78
N ILE A 134 -24.20 -5.90 4.99
CA ILE A 134 -23.54 -7.19 5.26
C ILE A 134 -24.44 -8.03 6.15
N ASP A 135 -24.78 -9.20 5.65
CA ASP A 135 -25.48 -10.24 6.40
C ASP A 135 -24.44 -11.10 7.12
N ILE A 136 -24.49 -11.12 8.46
CA ILE A 136 -23.63 -11.92 9.34
C ILE A 136 -24.40 -13.03 10.05
N GLY A 137 -25.64 -13.32 9.60
CA GLY A 137 -26.49 -14.39 10.09
C GLY A 137 -27.23 -14.12 11.40
N PHE A 138 -27.13 -12.92 11.99
CA PHE A 138 -27.93 -12.53 13.15
C PHE A 138 -29.28 -11.97 12.71
N THR A 139 -30.29 -12.17 13.55
CA THR A 139 -31.68 -11.75 13.30
C THR A 139 -32.13 -10.59 14.18
N SER A 140 -31.22 -10.00 14.93
CA SER A 140 -31.49 -8.80 15.73
C SER A 140 -30.23 -8.00 16.01
N ARG A 141 -30.39 -6.69 16.15
CA ARG A 141 -29.33 -5.76 16.57
C ARG A 141 -28.70 -6.20 17.89
N GLU A 142 -29.51 -6.58 18.88
CA GLU A 142 -29.02 -6.96 20.21
C GLU A 142 -28.02 -8.13 20.12
N ASN A 143 -28.30 -9.13 19.27
CA ASN A 143 -27.43 -10.29 19.11
C ASN A 143 -26.17 -9.93 18.29
N ALA A 144 -26.30 -9.18 17.21
CA ALA A 144 -25.17 -8.73 16.39
C ALA A 144 -24.21 -7.86 17.21
N ALA A 145 -24.71 -6.92 18.02
CA ALA A 145 -23.93 -6.01 18.86
C ALA A 145 -23.13 -6.70 19.98
N LYS A 146 -23.39 -7.97 20.26
CA LYS A 146 -22.54 -8.76 21.18
C LYS A 146 -21.17 -9.05 20.57
N TYR A 147 -21.08 -9.09 19.25
CA TYR A 147 -19.89 -9.47 18.48
C TYR A 147 -19.31 -8.35 17.64
N VAL A 148 -20.15 -7.44 17.15
CA VAL A 148 -19.75 -6.34 16.27
C VAL A 148 -20.04 -5.00 16.92
N SER A 149 -19.10 -4.08 16.78
CA SER A 149 -19.20 -2.68 17.23
C SER A 149 -19.17 -1.73 16.05
N LEU A 150 -19.72 -0.53 16.22
CA LEU A 150 -19.51 0.54 15.26
C LEU A 150 -18.02 0.88 15.20
N GLY A 151 -17.48 1.02 14.01
CA GLY A 151 -16.05 1.23 13.80
C GLY A 151 -15.24 -0.04 13.48
N ASP A 152 -15.82 -1.23 13.66
CA ASP A 152 -15.13 -2.48 13.26
C ASP A 152 -14.86 -2.51 11.76
N ARG A 153 -13.73 -3.09 11.38
CA ARG A 153 -13.28 -3.16 9.98
C ARG A 153 -13.81 -4.39 9.28
N VAL A 154 -13.99 -4.24 7.99
CA VAL A 154 -14.47 -5.33 7.12
C VAL A 154 -13.60 -5.41 5.89
N LEU A 155 -13.18 -6.63 5.52
CA LEU A 155 -12.34 -6.92 4.37
C LEU A 155 -12.95 -7.97 3.45
N ILE A 156 -12.71 -7.80 2.15
CA ILE A 156 -12.80 -8.90 1.18
C ILE A 156 -11.44 -9.60 1.20
N GLU A 157 -11.42 -10.81 1.77
CA GLU A 157 -10.18 -11.59 1.87
C GLU A 157 -9.86 -12.26 0.54
N ASN A 158 -8.63 -12.05 0.07
CA ASN A 158 -8.08 -12.80 -1.06
C ASN A 158 -6.62 -13.14 -0.77
N LYS A 159 -6.20 -14.34 -1.17
CA LYS A 159 -4.82 -14.81 -0.96
C LYS A 159 -3.98 -14.50 -2.17
N ALA A 160 -2.68 -14.27 -1.93
CA ALA A 160 -1.74 -14.14 -3.01
C ALA A 160 -1.61 -15.45 -3.79
N GLU A 161 -1.81 -15.37 -5.10
CA GLU A 161 -1.71 -16.51 -6.03
C GLU A 161 -0.86 -16.15 -7.23
N LYS A 162 -0.09 -17.15 -7.71
CA LYS A 162 0.71 -17.00 -8.93
C LYS A 162 -0.19 -17.17 -10.15
N LEU A 163 -0.12 -16.23 -11.06
CA LEU A 163 -0.73 -16.30 -12.39
C LEU A 163 0.29 -16.78 -13.43
N ALA A 164 -0.07 -16.69 -14.71
CA ALA A 164 0.84 -17.05 -15.80
C ALA A 164 2.09 -16.14 -15.83
N GLY A 165 3.25 -16.76 -16.06
CA GLY A 165 4.54 -16.06 -16.09
C GLY A 165 5.00 -15.66 -14.68
N SER A 166 5.45 -14.42 -14.54
CA SER A 166 5.92 -13.82 -13.28
C SER A 166 4.85 -13.01 -12.53
N ARG A 167 3.59 -13.09 -12.96
CA ARG A 167 2.52 -12.28 -12.39
C ARG A 167 1.92 -12.92 -11.16
N VAL A 168 1.47 -12.07 -10.26
CA VAL A 168 0.83 -12.44 -8.99
C VAL A 168 -0.41 -11.59 -8.80
N THR A 169 -1.46 -12.19 -8.24
CA THR A 169 -2.67 -11.48 -7.80
C THR A 169 -2.87 -11.62 -6.30
N SER A 170 -3.36 -10.58 -5.67
CA SER A 170 -3.77 -10.56 -4.26
C SER A 170 -4.64 -9.33 -3.99
N LYS A 171 -5.19 -9.23 -2.77
CA LYS A 171 -5.57 -7.94 -2.18
C LYS A 171 -4.31 -7.21 -1.69
N ALA A 172 -4.41 -5.90 -1.47
CA ALA A 172 -3.38 -5.11 -0.78
C ALA A 172 -1.98 -5.18 -1.44
N ILE A 173 -1.88 -5.44 -2.74
CA ILE A 173 -0.64 -5.28 -3.50
C ILE A 173 -0.26 -3.80 -3.46
N ASP A 174 -1.23 -2.94 -3.54
CA ASP A 174 -1.22 -1.55 -3.17
C ASP A 174 -1.23 -1.42 -1.63
N ASP A 175 -0.12 -1.01 -0.94
CA ASP A 175 1.24 -0.87 -1.49
C ASP A 175 2.21 -1.84 -0.79
N ARG A 176 1.76 -3.07 -0.53
CA ARG A 176 2.64 -4.10 0.04
C ARG A 176 3.66 -4.63 -0.97
N SER A 177 3.48 -4.30 -2.25
CA SER A 177 4.51 -4.49 -3.27
C SER A 177 5.69 -3.54 -3.07
N GLY A 178 5.44 -2.28 -2.73
CA GLY A 178 6.47 -1.32 -2.33
C GLY A 178 7.17 -1.72 -1.04
N CYS A 179 6.41 -2.14 -0.01
CA CYS A 179 6.99 -2.71 1.20
C CYS A 179 7.92 -3.90 0.88
N THR A 180 7.51 -4.78 -0.05
CA THR A 180 8.31 -5.93 -0.51
C THR A 180 9.57 -5.46 -1.23
N ALA A 181 9.47 -4.46 -2.12
CA ALA A 181 10.61 -3.91 -2.83
C ALA A 181 11.64 -3.29 -1.88
N ILE A 182 11.19 -2.58 -0.84
CA ILE A 182 12.08 -2.02 0.20
C ILE A 182 12.78 -3.15 0.98
N LEU A 183 12.07 -4.20 1.38
CA LEU A 183 12.68 -5.35 2.05
C LEU A 183 13.73 -6.05 1.18
N LYS A 184 13.46 -6.18 -0.12
CA LYS A 184 14.43 -6.72 -1.11
C LYS A 184 15.60 -5.76 -1.32
N THR A 185 15.39 -4.45 -1.29
CA THR A 185 16.46 -3.45 -1.31
C THR A 185 17.42 -3.66 -0.15
N LEU A 186 16.92 -3.83 1.07
CA LEU A 186 17.75 -4.09 2.26
C LEU A 186 18.50 -5.41 2.16
N GLU A 187 17.88 -6.45 1.58
CA GLU A 187 18.54 -7.74 1.33
C GLU A 187 19.70 -7.57 0.33
N LEU A 188 19.52 -6.79 -0.75
CA LEU A 188 20.55 -6.50 -1.76
C LEU A 188 21.69 -5.61 -1.23
N LEU A 189 21.40 -4.72 -0.31
CA LEU A 189 22.43 -3.93 0.38
C LEU A 189 23.30 -4.82 1.28
N ASN A 190 22.73 -5.86 1.88
CA ASN A 190 23.43 -6.84 2.69
C ASN A 190 24.42 -6.22 3.72
N GLY A 191 23.98 -5.14 4.37
CA GLY A 191 24.82 -4.42 5.35
C GLY A 191 25.96 -3.59 4.76
N GLN A 192 26.01 -3.37 3.44
CA GLN A 192 27.01 -2.51 2.82
C GLN A 192 26.83 -1.07 3.32
N GLN A 193 27.95 -0.34 3.46
CA GLN A 193 27.91 1.07 3.77
C GLN A 193 27.28 1.88 2.63
N THR A 194 26.50 2.87 3.00
CA THR A 194 25.85 3.82 2.09
C THR A 194 26.25 5.24 2.45
N ALA A 195 26.02 6.21 1.56
CA ALA A 195 26.23 7.62 1.84
C ALA A 195 25.21 8.18 2.86
N TYR A 196 24.22 7.42 3.23
CA TYR A 196 23.08 7.85 4.04
C TYR A 196 22.92 7.01 5.31
N ASN A 197 22.37 7.62 6.36
CA ASN A 197 21.67 6.90 7.40
C ASN A 197 20.30 6.50 6.83
N ILE A 198 19.99 5.22 6.80
CA ILE A 198 18.75 4.73 6.19
C ILE A 198 17.69 4.52 7.28
N ALA A 199 16.52 5.14 7.10
CA ALA A 199 15.29 4.82 7.80
C ALA A 199 14.31 4.17 6.83
N VAL A 200 13.63 3.11 7.27
CA VAL A 200 12.46 2.56 6.57
C VAL A 200 11.22 2.97 7.33
N CYS A 201 10.19 3.41 6.63
CA CYS A 201 8.86 3.58 7.16
C CYS A 201 7.88 2.74 6.35
N PHE A 202 7.17 1.82 7.01
CA PHE A 202 5.95 1.26 6.44
C PHE A 202 4.79 2.00 7.08
N SER A 203 4.30 3.00 6.35
CA SER A 203 3.40 4.03 6.84
C SER A 203 1.95 3.55 6.87
N THR A 204 1.19 4.09 7.81
CA THR A 204 -0.23 3.82 7.99
C THR A 204 -1.08 4.95 7.42
N GLN A 205 -2.36 4.67 7.11
CA GLN A 205 -3.36 5.66 6.72
C GLN A 205 -2.99 6.49 5.48
N GLU A 206 -2.30 5.88 4.52
CA GLU A 206 -2.07 6.49 3.22
C GLU A 206 -3.41 6.70 2.51
N GLU A 207 -4.22 5.67 2.40
CA GLU A 207 -5.51 5.57 1.70
C GLU A 207 -6.57 6.57 2.20
N VAL A 208 -6.33 7.16 3.36
CA VAL A 208 -7.21 8.17 3.97
C VAL A 208 -6.51 9.51 4.21
N GLY A 209 -5.42 9.77 3.46
CA GLY A 209 -4.76 11.07 3.38
C GLY A 209 -3.31 11.12 3.88
N GLU A 210 -2.49 10.10 3.57
CA GLU A 210 -1.02 10.09 3.69
C GLU A 210 -0.50 10.42 5.10
N ARG A 211 -1.25 10.03 6.15
CA ARG A 211 -1.06 10.58 7.50
C ARG A 211 0.17 10.04 8.20
N GLY A 212 0.38 8.71 8.11
CA GLY A 212 1.50 8.05 8.78
C GLY A 212 2.85 8.48 8.20
N ALA A 213 2.94 8.62 6.89
CA ALA A 213 4.14 9.09 6.22
C ALA A 213 4.52 10.51 6.65
N LYS A 214 3.54 11.39 6.78
CA LYS A 214 3.77 12.78 7.23
C LYS A 214 4.34 12.85 8.64
N THR A 215 3.79 12.08 9.58
CA THR A 215 4.28 12.06 10.97
C THR A 215 5.65 11.41 11.05
N ALA A 216 5.87 10.30 10.37
CA ALA A 216 7.14 9.59 10.35
C ALA A 216 8.27 10.46 9.76
N ALA A 217 8.03 11.14 8.63
CA ALA A 217 9.03 12.02 8.03
C ALA A 217 9.43 13.17 8.96
N TYR A 218 8.48 13.71 9.73
CA TYR A 218 8.75 14.74 10.73
C TYR A 218 9.64 14.22 11.87
N ASP A 219 9.30 13.06 12.44
CA ASP A 219 10.02 12.48 13.57
C ASP A 219 11.42 11.98 13.19
N ILE A 220 11.55 11.44 11.98
CA ILE A 220 12.84 10.99 11.44
C ILE A 220 13.73 12.15 11.03
N SER A 221 13.14 13.31 10.71
CA SER A 221 13.85 14.49 10.14
C SER A 221 14.63 14.12 8.89
N ALA A 222 13.98 13.47 7.92
CA ALA A 222 14.59 12.97 6.70
C ALA A 222 15.05 14.12 5.79
N ASP A 223 16.29 14.04 5.28
CA ASP A 223 16.82 14.97 4.27
C ASP A 223 16.33 14.61 2.87
N TYR A 224 16.24 13.29 2.61
CA TYR A 224 15.82 12.71 1.35
C TYR A 224 14.80 11.60 1.59
N ALA A 225 13.91 11.38 0.63
CA ALA A 225 12.97 10.27 0.65
C ALA A 225 12.85 9.58 -0.71
N ILE A 226 12.82 8.27 -0.69
CA ILE A 226 12.39 7.42 -1.81
C ILE A 226 11.08 6.82 -1.39
N VAL A 227 10.01 7.23 -2.05
CA VAL A 227 8.67 6.70 -1.81
C VAL A 227 8.40 5.66 -2.87
N VAL A 228 8.21 4.43 -2.44
CA VAL A 228 7.79 3.34 -3.32
C VAL A 228 6.28 3.22 -3.18
N ASP A 229 5.60 3.12 -4.30
CA ASP A 229 4.16 2.98 -4.38
C ASP A 229 3.80 2.19 -5.63
N VAL A 230 2.54 1.94 -5.89
CA VAL A 230 2.06 1.40 -7.15
C VAL A 230 1.62 2.52 -8.10
N SER A 231 1.50 2.22 -9.38
CA SER A 231 0.85 3.09 -10.35
C SER A 231 0.18 2.28 -11.45
N PHE A 232 -0.73 2.92 -12.18
CA PHE A 232 -1.55 2.26 -13.19
C PHE A 232 -0.72 1.57 -14.26
N ALA A 233 -0.91 0.26 -14.44
CA ALA A 233 -0.43 -0.48 -15.58
C ALA A 233 -1.51 -0.58 -16.66
N LYS A 234 -1.10 -0.49 -17.92
CA LYS A 234 -1.98 -0.54 -19.08
C LYS A 234 -2.92 -1.75 -19.04
N THR A 235 -4.20 -1.48 -19.16
CA THR A 235 -5.27 -2.46 -19.42
C THR A 235 -5.89 -2.25 -20.82
N HIS A 236 -7.11 -2.70 -21.03
CA HIS A 236 -7.80 -2.53 -22.31
C HIS A 236 -8.35 -1.12 -22.53
N TYR A 237 -8.46 -0.31 -21.48
CA TYR A 237 -9.18 0.96 -21.49
C TYR A 237 -8.27 2.17 -21.36
N GLU A 238 -7.02 1.99 -20.88
CA GLU A 238 -6.05 3.07 -20.71
C GLU A 238 -5.11 3.19 -21.91
N SER A 239 -4.59 4.41 -22.14
CA SER A 239 -3.58 4.69 -23.15
C SER A 239 -2.17 4.33 -22.65
N GLU A 240 -1.25 4.02 -23.58
CA GLU A 240 0.16 3.77 -23.22
C GLU A 240 0.88 5.05 -22.73
N GLU A 241 0.32 6.22 -23.02
CA GLU A 241 0.91 7.49 -22.63
C GLU A 241 0.65 7.83 -21.15
N GLU A 242 -0.39 7.20 -20.55
CA GLU A 242 -0.85 7.48 -19.18
C GLU A 242 -0.53 6.36 -18.19
N CYS A 243 -0.05 5.22 -18.67
CA CYS A 243 0.13 4.02 -17.85
C CYS A 243 1.46 3.35 -18.08
N GLY A 244 2.00 2.72 -17.03
CA GLY A 244 3.14 1.83 -17.14
C GLY A 244 2.79 0.52 -17.84
N ILE A 245 3.81 -0.17 -18.31
CA ILE A 245 3.67 -1.51 -18.88
C ILE A 245 4.26 -2.52 -17.91
N MET A 246 3.41 -3.41 -17.42
CA MET A 246 3.80 -4.48 -16.50
C MET A 246 4.90 -5.38 -17.11
N GLY A 247 5.96 -5.66 -16.37
CA GLY A 247 7.14 -6.41 -16.82
C GLY A 247 8.20 -5.56 -17.53
N LYS A 248 8.08 -4.22 -17.48
CA LYS A 248 9.04 -3.28 -18.08
C LYS A 248 9.88 -2.50 -17.07
N GLY A 249 9.81 -2.88 -15.79
CA GLY A 249 10.57 -2.28 -14.72
C GLY A 249 9.84 -1.13 -14.03
N ALA A 250 10.51 -0.57 -13.02
CA ALA A 250 10.00 0.51 -12.20
C ALA A 250 9.67 1.77 -13.01
N MET A 251 8.68 2.52 -12.55
CA MET A 251 8.32 3.82 -13.10
C MET A 251 8.96 4.92 -12.24
N ILE A 252 9.88 5.69 -12.81
CA ILE A 252 10.57 6.79 -12.13
C ILE A 252 9.71 8.05 -12.26
N GLY A 253 9.26 8.59 -11.12
CA GLY A 253 8.38 9.74 -11.06
C GLY A 253 9.07 11.06 -11.43
N ILE A 254 8.38 11.87 -12.22
CA ILE A 254 8.74 13.24 -12.57
C ILE A 254 7.52 14.11 -12.32
N ALA A 255 7.59 14.99 -11.33
CA ALA A 255 6.51 15.93 -11.00
C ALA A 255 7.06 17.25 -10.48
N PRO A 256 6.27 18.34 -10.52
CA PRO A 256 6.67 19.61 -9.91
C PRO A 256 6.92 19.55 -8.40
N SER A 257 6.28 18.58 -7.71
CA SER A 257 6.42 18.33 -6.28
C SER A 257 7.63 17.45 -5.93
N LEU A 258 8.24 16.78 -6.92
CA LEU A 258 9.37 15.87 -6.71
C LEU A 258 10.73 16.54 -6.97
N SER A 259 11.79 15.96 -6.39
CA SER A 259 13.17 16.36 -6.64
C SER A 259 13.62 15.92 -8.03
N ARG A 260 13.69 16.87 -8.96
CA ARG A 260 14.17 16.59 -10.33
C ARG A 260 15.59 16.02 -10.33
N GLU A 261 16.44 16.48 -9.43
CA GLU A 261 17.82 15.99 -9.26
C GLU A 261 17.84 14.49 -8.95
N MET A 262 16.95 14.03 -8.04
CA MET A 262 16.84 12.62 -7.70
C MET A 262 16.28 11.82 -8.88
N SER A 263 15.23 12.30 -9.54
CA SER A 263 14.65 11.62 -10.72
C SER A 263 15.68 11.44 -11.83
N ASP A 264 16.44 12.50 -12.18
CA ASP A 264 17.48 12.44 -13.21
C ASP A 264 18.63 11.50 -12.81
N SER A 265 18.97 11.44 -11.51
CA SER A 265 19.97 10.51 -10.99
C SER A 265 19.53 9.07 -11.09
N PHE A 266 18.25 8.76 -10.81
CA PHE A 266 17.68 7.42 -10.98
C PHE A 266 17.65 6.99 -12.46
N ILE A 267 17.25 7.89 -13.37
CA ILE A 267 17.26 7.66 -14.81
C ILE A 267 18.65 7.31 -15.29
N SER A 268 19.64 8.17 -14.97
CA SER A 268 21.04 7.97 -15.38
C SER A 268 21.61 6.66 -14.82
N LEU A 269 21.25 6.31 -13.59
CA LEU A 269 21.67 5.05 -12.97
C LEU A 269 21.06 3.83 -13.69
N ALA A 270 19.77 3.88 -13.98
CA ALA A 270 19.08 2.79 -14.68
C ALA A 270 19.71 2.55 -16.05
N GLU A 271 20.02 3.61 -16.82
CA GLU A 271 20.72 3.54 -18.10
C GLU A 271 22.12 2.95 -17.95
N GLU A 272 22.91 3.46 -16.98
CA GLU A 272 24.28 2.99 -16.71
C GLU A 272 24.34 1.50 -16.39
N LYS A 273 23.39 1.03 -15.58
CA LYS A 273 23.36 -0.36 -15.08
C LYS A 273 22.55 -1.29 -15.96
N GLY A 274 21.83 -0.76 -16.96
CA GLY A 274 20.94 -1.55 -17.81
C GLY A 274 19.74 -2.13 -17.03
N ILE A 275 19.28 -1.44 -15.99
CA ILE A 275 18.10 -1.82 -15.21
C ILE A 275 16.85 -1.35 -15.94
N PRO A 276 15.88 -2.22 -16.22
CA PRO A 276 14.63 -1.82 -16.87
C PRO A 276 13.90 -0.74 -16.07
N TYR A 277 13.47 0.32 -16.72
CA TYR A 277 12.69 1.39 -16.12
C TYR A 277 11.74 2.04 -17.12
N GLN A 278 10.79 2.80 -16.60
CA GLN A 278 9.83 3.62 -17.32
C GLN A 278 9.76 5.00 -16.68
N LEU A 279 9.16 5.98 -17.35
CA LEU A 279 8.95 7.31 -16.79
C LEU A 279 7.49 7.50 -16.44
N GLU A 280 7.23 8.11 -15.29
CA GLU A 280 5.91 8.50 -14.85
C GLU A 280 5.85 10.02 -14.67
N VAL A 281 5.18 10.70 -15.59
CA VAL A 281 5.11 12.17 -15.56
C VAL A 281 3.77 12.62 -14.99
N MET A 282 3.82 13.26 -13.83
CA MET A 282 2.65 13.74 -13.10
C MET A 282 2.59 15.26 -13.11
N SER A 283 1.39 15.84 -13.23
CA SER A 283 1.21 17.28 -13.45
C SER A 283 1.24 18.13 -12.17
N GLY A 284 1.17 17.52 -10.99
CA GLY A 284 1.11 18.27 -9.72
C GLY A 284 1.28 17.36 -8.53
N LYS A 285 0.18 16.80 -8.02
CA LYS A 285 0.21 15.79 -6.98
C LYS A 285 0.68 14.47 -7.54
N THR A 286 1.38 13.70 -6.71
CA THR A 286 1.78 12.33 -7.04
C THR A 286 0.69 11.32 -6.69
N GLY A 287 -0.19 11.66 -5.76
CA GLY A 287 -1.19 10.73 -5.21
C GLY A 287 -0.56 9.63 -4.37
N THR A 288 0.63 9.90 -3.79
CA THR A 288 1.40 8.99 -2.96
C THR A 288 1.89 9.72 -1.72
N ASN A 289 2.45 9.00 -0.78
CA ASN A 289 3.10 9.56 0.42
C ASN A 289 4.15 10.65 0.15
N ALA A 290 4.68 10.74 -1.07
CA ALA A 290 5.65 11.79 -1.43
C ALA A 290 5.07 13.21 -1.28
N ASP A 291 3.75 13.37 -1.49
CA ASP A 291 3.08 14.66 -1.35
C ASP A 291 3.09 15.14 0.10
N ALA A 292 2.89 14.24 1.07
CA ALA A 292 2.92 14.56 2.50
C ALA A 292 4.34 14.65 3.06
N ILE A 293 5.24 13.76 2.65
CA ILE A 293 6.65 13.75 3.07
C ILE A 293 7.35 15.02 2.61
N GLY A 294 7.15 15.40 1.34
CA GLY A 294 7.79 16.57 0.73
C GLY A 294 7.54 17.90 1.48
N VAL A 295 6.40 17.99 2.18
CA VAL A 295 6.00 19.18 2.96
C VAL A 295 6.03 18.95 4.48
N SER A 296 6.63 17.88 4.94
CA SER A 296 6.78 17.60 6.38
C SER A 296 7.94 18.38 6.96
N GLY A 297 7.77 18.95 8.16
CA GLY A 297 8.78 19.74 8.85
C GLY A 297 9.27 20.94 8.03
N SER A 298 10.55 20.97 7.69
CA SER A 298 11.17 22.00 6.83
C SER A 298 11.17 21.65 5.34
N GLY A 299 10.58 20.50 4.99
CA GLY A 299 10.56 19.93 3.65
C GLY A 299 11.64 18.85 3.46
N THR A 300 11.31 17.84 2.69
CA THR A 300 12.18 16.69 2.35
C THR A 300 12.26 16.56 0.82
N LYS A 301 13.47 16.39 0.27
CA LYS A 301 13.63 16.10 -1.16
C LYS A 301 13.15 14.68 -1.42
N ALA A 302 12.04 14.52 -2.13
CA ALA A 302 11.43 13.22 -2.40
C ALA A 302 11.46 12.85 -3.89
N VAL A 303 11.47 11.55 -4.17
CA VAL A 303 11.23 10.94 -5.47
C VAL A 303 10.28 9.76 -5.30
N THR A 304 9.41 9.51 -6.29
CA THR A 304 8.59 8.30 -6.34
C THR A 304 9.21 7.28 -7.30
N ILE A 305 9.16 6.02 -6.89
CA ILE A 305 9.52 4.86 -7.72
C ILE A 305 8.33 3.93 -7.69
N SER A 306 7.51 3.96 -8.74
CA SER A 306 6.23 3.26 -8.76
C SER A 306 6.34 1.89 -9.42
N ILE A 307 5.57 0.92 -8.91
CA ILE A 307 5.46 -0.43 -9.47
C ILE A 307 4.20 -0.49 -10.34
N PRO A 308 4.30 -0.88 -11.64
CA PRO A 308 3.13 -0.98 -12.49
C PRO A 308 2.14 -2.04 -11.98
N GLU A 309 0.91 -1.63 -11.71
CA GLU A 309 -0.15 -2.47 -11.15
C GLU A 309 -1.44 -2.40 -11.97
N LYS A 310 -2.16 -3.52 -12.06
CA LYS A 310 -3.51 -3.59 -12.64
C LYS A 310 -4.55 -3.85 -11.57
N HIS A 311 -5.73 -3.30 -11.83
CA HIS A 311 -6.90 -3.49 -10.97
C HIS A 311 -6.71 -2.94 -9.56
N MET A 312 -5.96 -1.83 -9.44
CA MET A 312 -5.76 -1.09 -8.20
C MET A 312 -7.09 -0.88 -7.46
N HIS A 313 -7.04 -0.92 -6.14
CA HIS A 313 -8.21 -0.79 -5.26
C HIS A 313 -9.27 -1.88 -5.48
N THR A 314 -8.83 -3.09 -5.83
CA THR A 314 -9.70 -4.27 -5.91
C THR A 314 -9.14 -5.41 -5.05
N PRO A 315 -9.96 -6.43 -4.70
CA PRO A 315 -9.40 -7.58 -3.99
C PRO A 315 -8.55 -8.52 -4.88
N VAL A 316 -8.33 -8.17 -6.15
CA VAL A 316 -7.64 -8.99 -7.17
C VAL A 316 -6.62 -8.18 -7.97
N GLU A 317 -5.88 -7.34 -7.30
CA GLU A 317 -4.76 -6.56 -7.86
C GLU A 317 -3.71 -7.47 -8.50
N ILE A 318 -2.98 -6.97 -9.49
CA ILE A 318 -1.98 -7.78 -10.22
C ILE A 318 -0.70 -6.98 -10.41
N VAL A 319 0.44 -7.56 -10.01
CA VAL A 319 1.79 -7.06 -10.33
C VAL A 319 2.64 -8.13 -11.00
N ASP A 320 3.76 -7.70 -11.57
CA ASP A 320 4.83 -8.59 -12.04
C ASP A 320 5.96 -8.62 -10.99
N ILE A 321 6.34 -9.80 -10.52
CA ILE A 321 7.42 -9.97 -9.54
C ILE A 321 8.74 -9.36 -10.03
N ASN A 322 9.00 -9.42 -11.34
CA ASN A 322 10.21 -8.82 -11.89
C ASN A 322 10.23 -7.30 -11.76
N ASP A 323 9.06 -6.63 -11.78
CA ASP A 323 9.01 -5.18 -11.57
C ASP A 323 9.33 -4.83 -10.11
N ILE A 324 8.87 -5.63 -9.13
CA ILE A 324 9.24 -5.49 -7.72
C ILE A 324 10.75 -5.69 -7.55
N ASP A 325 11.32 -6.74 -8.14
CA ASP A 325 12.75 -7.05 -8.05
C ASP A 325 13.62 -5.97 -8.73
N ASN A 326 13.19 -5.45 -9.89
CA ASN A 326 13.87 -4.35 -10.58
C ASN A 326 13.79 -3.03 -9.78
N THR A 327 12.66 -2.75 -9.14
CA THR A 327 12.51 -1.61 -8.22
C THR A 327 13.50 -1.72 -7.07
N ALA A 328 13.56 -2.89 -6.44
CA ALA A 328 14.50 -3.14 -5.34
C ALA A 328 15.97 -3.00 -5.78
N LEU A 329 16.32 -3.54 -6.96
CA LEU A 329 17.66 -3.44 -7.51
C LEU A 329 18.04 -1.99 -7.79
N LEU A 330 17.14 -1.22 -8.41
CA LEU A 330 17.36 0.17 -8.76
C LEU A 330 17.60 1.03 -7.51
N ILE A 331 16.79 0.85 -6.47
CA ILE A 331 16.96 1.57 -5.20
C ILE A 331 18.26 1.14 -4.50
N ALA A 332 18.57 -0.14 -4.47
CA ALA A 332 19.80 -0.63 -3.84
C ALA A 332 21.05 -0.06 -4.53
N GLU A 333 21.10 -0.03 -5.87
CA GLU A 333 22.21 0.56 -6.62
C GLU A 333 22.30 2.08 -6.43
N TYR A 334 21.17 2.78 -6.26
CA TYR A 334 21.15 4.21 -5.94
C TYR A 334 21.78 4.47 -4.57
N LEU A 335 21.43 3.69 -3.55
CA LEU A 335 21.93 3.85 -2.18
C LEU A 335 23.43 3.49 -2.03
N LYS A 336 23.97 2.69 -2.93
CA LYS A 336 25.41 2.34 -2.96
C LYS A 336 26.30 3.43 -3.58
N ARG A 337 25.71 4.42 -4.26
CA ARG A 337 26.47 5.55 -4.79
C ARG A 337 26.96 6.41 -3.62
N VAL A 338 28.27 6.49 -3.46
CA VAL A 338 28.98 7.29 -2.45
C VAL A 338 29.39 8.64 -3.04
#